data_5f60cdc1dcbe03a0e0b9f78befcf0c35
#
_entry.id   5f60cdc1dcbe03a0e0b9f78befcf0c35
#
_cell.length_a   1.000
_cell.length_b   1.000
_cell.length_c   1.000
_cell.angle_alpha   90.00
_cell.angle_beta   90.00
_cell.angle_gamma   90.00
#
_symmetry.space_group_name_H-M   'P 1'
#
loop_
_entity.id
_entity.type
_entity.pdbx_description
1 polymer ?
#
loop_
_entity_poly.entity_id
_entity_poly.type
_entity_poly.pdbx_seq_one_letter_code
_entity_poly.pdbx_strand_id
1 'polypeptide(L)'
;MQPQPLPPMNTRLGFHYFPDTLHFREDDLTTWLPELRSLGATWLTLLAPAERAVPEFFLKGLLQTGIEPVLHFNLPLEFHNRPETLDLLFSTYARWGVHYVTLFDRPNSRSSWSPAAWAQADLVERFLDIFLPVAESALREGLIPVFPPLEPGGDYWDTAFLRAALRGIQRRGQAHLLDSLALAAYAWAGERPLNWGAGGPERWPAARPYFTPASAQDQRGFRIFDWYLTMAQAELGQKLPILLLRAGSCPPESCSLRESRSLRSKPVVLLPETAAVDHTRRNLAIANLVSGETARADPFDRLRAGLTSDQQNELIEPVPPEVLACNFWLLSTSAGSPYSNLAWFQPDGTFLPIVGEMRKWIAGVRAVADLGMPGSISVIPDNNQSHPISHYLLLPIYGWGVPEWHLDAVRPFIKEFHPTIGFSLDEASHAVRVTVVGGVQAYSDQDLQPLRQAGCTVERITVDGTIVAT
;
A
#
# COMPACT_ATOMS: atom_id res chain seq x y z
N MET A 1 -9.48 5.81 -19.38
CA MET A 1 -8.60 4.83 -18.68
C MET A 1 -9.41 3.57 -18.42
N GLN A 2 -8.91 2.40 -18.81
CA GLN A 2 -9.55 1.13 -18.51
C GLN A 2 -9.39 0.81 -17.02
N PRO A 3 -10.36 0.10 -16.38
CA PRO A 3 -10.19 -0.34 -15.00
C PRO A 3 -8.97 -1.25 -14.89
N GLN A 4 -8.09 -0.94 -13.94
CA GLN A 4 -6.88 -1.72 -13.71
C GLN A 4 -7.24 -3.04 -13.00
N PRO A 5 -6.68 -4.19 -13.41
CA PRO A 5 -6.84 -5.44 -12.68
C PRO A 5 -6.32 -5.31 -11.25
N LEU A 6 -7.14 -5.70 -10.28
CA LEU A 6 -6.78 -5.64 -8.86
C LEU A 6 -7.02 -7.01 -8.23
N PRO A 7 -6.21 -7.39 -7.23
CA PRO A 7 -6.51 -8.56 -6.41
C PRO A 7 -7.92 -8.47 -5.80
N PRO A 8 -8.65 -9.60 -5.66
CA PRO A 8 -10.04 -9.60 -5.15
C PRO A 8 -10.21 -8.91 -3.78
N MET A 9 -9.22 -9.01 -2.91
CA MET A 9 -9.18 -8.40 -1.58
C MET A 9 -7.99 -7.45 -1.47
N ASN A 10 -7.92 -6.45 -2.35
CA ASN A 10 -6.75 -5.58 -2.44
C ASN A 10 -6.47 -4.79 -1.16
N THR A 11 -5.52 -5.26 -0.36
CA THR A 11 -4.98 -4.54 0.80
C THR A 11 -3.98 -3.46 0.40
N ARG A 12 -3.56 -3.40 -0.86
CA ARG A 12 -2.42 -2.64 -1.39
C ARG A 12 -1.07 -3.04 -0.80
N LEU A 13 -1.02 -4.00 0.12
CA LEU A 13 0.22 -4.45 0.75
C LEU A 13 0.87 -5.54 -0.10
N GLY A 14 2.17 -5.48 -0.21
CA GLY A 14 2.97 -6.45 -0.93
C GLY A 14 4.42 -6.43 -0.50
N PHE A 15 5.22 -7.24 -1.18
CA PHE A 15 6.65 -7.35 -0.94
C PHE A 15 7.42 -7.42 -2.25
N HIS A 16 8.63 -6.91 -2.26
CA HIS A 16 9.63 -7.36 -3.19
C HIS A 16 10.14 -8.72 -2.70
N TYR A 17 10.05 -9.75 -3.53
CA TYR A 17 10.27 -11.13 -3.13
C TYR A 17 11.73 -11.39 -2.73
N PHE A 18 12.57 -11.71 -3.68
CA PHE A 18 14.01 -11.85 -3.53
C PHE A 18 14.73 -10.87 -4.46
N PRO A 19 15.98 -10.47 -4.14
CA PRO A 19 16.75 -9.57 -4.99
C PRO A 19 17.45 -10.29 -6.15
N ASP A 20 16.99 -11.49 -6.49
CA ASP A 20 17.50 -12.36 -7.54
C ASP A 20 16.39 -13.12 -8.27
N THR A 21 16.73 -14.00 -9.21
CA THR A 21 15.80 -14.76 -10.05
C THR A 21 15.85 -16.27 -9.81
N LEU A 22 16.28 -16.72 -8.63
CA LEU A 22 16.60 -18.13 -8.36
C LEU A 22 15.54 -18.84 -7.52
N HIS A 23 14.68 -18.12 -6.81
CA HIS A 23 13.78 -18.68 -5.80
C HIS A 23 12.36 -18.93 -6.33
N PHE A 24 12.23 -19.84 -7.31
CA PHE A 24 10.93 -20.17 -7.94
C PHE A 24 10.65 -21.69 -7.94
N ARG A 25 11.11 -22.42 -6.91
CA ARG A 25 10.83 -23.84 -6.75
C ARG A 25 9.49 -24.06 -6.05
N GLU A 26 8.99 -25.29 -6.07
CA GLU A 26 7.77 -25.67 -5.32
C GLU A 26 7.96 -25.47 -3.81
N ASP A 27 9.14 -25.80 -3.27
CA ASP A 27 9.47 -25.57 -1.87
C ASP A 27 9.45 -24.08 -1.50
N ASP A 28 9.90 -23.21 -2.42
CA ASP A 28 9.86 -21.77 -2.22
C ASP A 28 8.40 -21.28 -2.13
N LEU A 29 7.53 -21.75 -3.04
CA LEU A 29 6.11 -21.37 -3.01
C LEU A 29 5.43 -21.87 -1.73
N THR A 30 5.69 -23.11 -1.34
CA THR A 30 5.13 -23.74 -0.13
C THR A 30 5.58 -23.00 1.12
N THR A 31 6.82 -22.53 1.16
CA THR A 31 7.38 -21.78 2.29
C THR A 31 6.79 -20.36 2.35
N TRP A 32 6.78 -19.64 1.25
CA TRP A 32 6.50 -18.21 1.28
C TRP A 32 5.02 -17.84 1.18
N LEU A 33 4.19 -18.69 0.59
CA LEU A 33 2.78 -18.40 0.44
C LEU A 33 2.03 -18.22 1.78
N PRO A 34 2.21 -19.10 2.80
CA PRO A 34 1.62 -18.89 4.12
C PRO A 34 2.12 -17.61 4.79
N GLU A 35 3.41 -17.30 4.62
CA GLU A 35 4.03 -16.10 5.20
C GLU A 35 3.44 -14.82 4.59
N LEU A 36 3.38 -14.72 3.26
CA LEU A 36 2.76 -13.60 2.56
C LEU A 36 1.30 -13.39 3.00
N ARG A 37 0.54 -14.47 3.12
CA ARG A 37 -0.85 -14.40 3.61
C ARG A 37 -0.93 -13.93 5.06
N SER A 38 -0.02 -14.38 5.93
CA SER A 38 0.02 -13.96 7.33
C SER A 38 0.34 -12.47 7.49
N LEU A 39 1.06 -11.91 6.52
CA LEU A 39 1.40 -10.48 6.43
C LEU A 39 0.37 -9.64 5.67
N GLY A 40 -0.74 -10.24 5.23
CA GLY A 40 -1.79 -9.55 4.49
C GLY A 40 -1.40 -9.11 3.09
N ALA A 41 -0.35 -9.70 2.50
CA ALA A 41 0.11 -9.36 1.17
C ALA A 41 -0.91 -9.79 0.10
N THR A 42 -1.20 -8.87 -0.82
CA THR A 42 -2.00 -9.11 -2.03
C THR A 42 -1.20 -8.79 -3.30
N TRP A 43 0.04 -8.35 -3.16
CA TRP A 43 0.96 -8.06 -4.24
C TRP A 43 2.33 -8.67 -3.99
N LEU A 44 3.03 -9.05 -5.07
CA LEU A 44 4.40 -9.55 -4.98
C LEU A 44 5.22 -9.11 -6.19
N THR A 45 6.25 -8.30 -5.99
CA THR A 45 7.20 -7.96 -7.05
C THR A 45 8.24 -9.06 -7.18
N LEU A 46 8.36 -9.62 -8.38
CA LEU A 46 9.30 -10.67 -8.74
C LEU A 46 10.31 -10.16 -9.76
N LEU A 47 11.59 -10.35 -9.54
CA LEU A 47 12.57 -10.16 -10.61
C LEU A 47 12.41 -11.28 -11.64
N ALA A 48 12.12 -10.92 -12.88
CA ALA A 48 11.92 -11.85 -13.97
C ALA A 48 13.15 -11.86 -14.89
N PRO A 49 13.75 -13.04 -15.17
CA PRO A 49 14.83 -13.15 -16.15
C PRO A 49 14.28 -12.98 -17.56
N ALA A 50 15.08 -12.41 -18.47
CA ALA A 50 14.70 -12.24 -19.87
C ALA A 50 14.86 -13.53 -20.72
N GLU A 51 15.65 -14.47 -20.22
CA GLU A 51 16.05 -15.69 -20.95
C GLU A 51 15.16 -16.89 -20.64
N ARG A 52 14.37 -16.83 -19.57
CA ARG A 52 13.50 -17.94 -19.13
C ARG A 52 12.28 -17.43 -18.40
N ALA A 53 11.19 -18.15 -18.48
CA ALA A 53 9.99 -17.82 -17.73
C ALA A 53 10.14 -18.14 -16.23
N VAL A 54 9.53 -17.29 -15.37
CA VAL A 54 9.16 -17.71 -14.02
C VAL A 54 8.18 -18.87 -14.14
N PRO A 55 8.32 -19.97 -13.39
CA PRO A 55 7.51 -21.17 -13.58
C PRO A 55 6.01 -20.92 -13.46
N GLU A 56 5.22 -21.55 -14.33
CA GLU A 56 3.74 -21.44 -14.35
C GLU A 56 3.11 -21.76 -13.01
N PHE A 57 3.53 -22.86 -12.38
CA PHE A 57 2.96 -23.29 -11.09
C PHE A 57 3.15 -22.22 -9.99
N PHE A 58 4.29 -21.51 -10.04
CA PHE A 58 4.61 -20.47 -9.06
C PHE A 58 3.67 -19.26 -9.23
N LEU A 59 3.53 -18.77 -10.47
CA LEU A 59 2.64 -17.63 -10.76
C LEU A 59 1.18 -17.98 -10.53
N LYS A 60 0.72 -19.15 -11.01
CA LYS A 60 -0.65 -19.60 -10.77
C LYS A 60 -0.94 -19.84 -9.29
N GLY A 61 0.02 -20.35 -8.53
CA GLY A 61 -0.11 -20.51 -7.08
C GLY A 61 -0.33 -19.19 -6.36
N LEU A 62 0.38 -18.13 -6.75
CA LEU A 62 0.16 -16.77 -6.23
C LEU A 62 -1.24 -16.25 -6.59
N LEU A 63 -1.61 -16.29 -7.87
CA LEU A 63 -2.89 -15.79 -8.37
C LEU A 63 -4.09 -16.51 -7.74
N GLN A 64 -4.02 -17.83 -7.59
CA GLN A 64 -5.06 -18.64 -6.94
C GLN A 64 -5.30 -18.26 -5.47
N THR A 65 -4.29 -17.68 -4.83
CA THR A 65 -4.39 -17.22 -3.44
C THR A 65 -4.68 -15.72 -3.32
N GLY A 66 -4.97 -15.05 -4.44
CA GLY A 66 -5.30 -13.63 -4.48
C GLY A 66 -4.09 -12.71 -4.36
N ILE A 67 -2.90 -13.19 -4.69
CA ILE A 67 -1.67 -12.37 -4.75
C ILE A 67 -1.37 -12.07 -6.21
N GLU A 68 -1.38 -10.79 -6.58
CA GLU A 68 -1.05 -10.33 -7.93
C GLU A 68 0.48 -10.20 -8.08
N PRO A 69 1.10 -10.93 -9.01
CA PRO A 69 2.52 -10.80 -9.28
C PRO A 69 2.79 -9.58 -10.20
N VAL A 70 3.81 -8.80 -9.86
CA VAL A 70 4.38 -7.78 -10.73
C VAL A 70 5.74 -8.28 -11.22
N LEU A 71 5.85 -8.60 -12.48
CA LEU A 71 7.10 -9.09 -13.06
C LEU A 71 8.02 -7.93 -13.41
N HIS A 72 9.16 -7.84 -12.76
CA HIS A 72 10.13 -6.78 -12.99
C HIS A 72 11.32 -7.32 -13.82
N PHE A 73 11.35 -6.94 -15.08
CA PHE A 73 12.45 -7.20 -16.02
C PHE A 73 13.50 -6.10 -15.88
N ASN A 74 14.56 -6.38 -15.14
CA ASN A 74 15.70 -5.45 -15.05
C ASN A 74 16.59 -5.60 -16.29
N LEU A 75 16.09 -5.11 -17.43
CA LEU A 75 16.78 -5.16 -18.71
C LEU A 75 17.92 -4.12 -18.73
N PRO A 76 19.09 -4.43 -19.31
CA PRO A 76 20.14 -3.44 -19.54
C PRO A 76 19.66 -2.38 -20.56
N LEU A 77 19.98 -1.10 -20.31
CA LEU A 77 19.56 0.01 -21.17
C LEU A 77 20.27 0.03 -22.55
N GLU A 78 21.26 -0.79 -22.75
CA GLU A 78 21.91 -1.07 -24.04
C GLU A 78 21.39 -2.36 -24.67
N PHE A 79 20.18 -2.75 -24.28
CA PHE A 79 19.50 -3.94 -24.75
C PHE A 79 19.14 -3.78 -26.24
N HIS A 80 20.01 -4.25 -27.08
CA HIS A 80 19.79 -4.30 -28.54
C HIS A 80 19.02 -5.55 -28.95
N ASN A 81 18.53 -6.33 -27.99
CA ASN A 81 17.76 -7.53 -28.28
C ASN A 81 16.39 -7.14 -28.84
N ARG A 82 16.03 -7.85 -29.89
CA ARG A 82 14.77 -7.68 -30.58
C ARG A 82 13.62 -7.91 -29.60
N PRO A 83 12.57 -7.08 -29.61
CA PRO A 83 11.35 -7.31 -28.84
C PRO A 83 10.83 -8.74 -28.95
N GLU A 84 11.05 -9.39 -30.09
CA GLU A 84 10.64 -10.77 -30.41
C GLU A 84 11.09 -11.82 -29.39
N THR A 85 12.20 -11.61 -28.67
CA THR A 85 12.64 -12.55 -27.62
C THR A 85 11.78 -12.46 -26.36
N LEU A 86 11.18 -11.31 -26.06
CA LEU A 86 10.27 -11.10 -24.94
C LEU A 86 8.81 -11.41 -25.29
N ASP A 87 8.43 -11.34 -26.57
CA ASP A 87 7.05 -11.59 -27.03
C ASP A 87 6.54 -12.95 -26.55
N LEU A 88 7.38 -13.99 -26.64
CA LEU A 88 7.02 -15.33 -26.17
C LEU A 88 6.80 -15.37 -24.64
N LEU A 89 7.64 -14.65 -23.88
CA LEU A 89 7.47 -14.56 -22.42
C LEU A 89 6.20 -13.78 -22.08
N PHE A 90 5.96 -12.65 -22.73
CA PHE A 90 4.79 -11.81 -22.49
C PHE A 90 3.50 -12.55 -22.82
N SER A 91 3.39 -13.18 -23.99
CA SER A 91 2.22 -13.99 -24.35
C SER A 91 1.98 -15.15 -23.37
N THR A 92 3.07 -15.76 -22.88
CA THR A 92 3.00 -16.84 -21.91
C THR A 92 2.49 -16.34 -20.55
N TYR A 93 3.02 -15.24 -20.05
CA TYR A 93 2.58 -14.66 -18.78
C TYR A 93 1.14 -14.17 -18.83
N ALA A 94 0.71 -13.52 -19.92
CA ALA A 94 -0.67 -13.11 -20.12
C ALA A 94 -1.64 -14.31 -20.08
N ARG A 95 -1.28 -15.41 -20.74
CA ARG A 95 -2.07 -16.67 -20.69
C ARG A 95 -2.14 -17.28 -19.30
N TRP A 96 -1.14 -17.07 -18.46
CA TRP A 96 -1.14 -17.55 -17.07
C TRP A 96 -1.86 -16.62 -16.11
N GLY A 97 -2.35 -15.48 -16.61
CA GLY A 97 -3.15 -14.52 -15.83
C GLY A 97 -2.36 -13.44 -15.13
N VAL A 98 -1.08 -13.27 -15.45
CA VAL A 98 -0.29 -12.11 -15.00
C VAL A 98 -0.76 -10.85 -15.72
N HIS A 99 -0.84 -9.73 -15.02
CA HIS A 99 -1.28 -8.47 -15.62
C HIS A 99 -0.16 -7.45 -15.76
N TYR A 100 0.79 -7.35 -14.83
CA TYR A 100 1.73 -6.24 -14.76
C TYR A 100 3.16 -6.65 -15.05
N VAL A 101 3.83 -5.91 -15.95
CA VAL A 101 5.25 -6.07 -16.25
C VAL A 101 5.97 -4.74 -16.14
N THR A 102 6.95 -4.65 -15.25
CA THR A 102 7.85 -3.50 -15.15
C THR A 102 9.08 -3.75 -16.01
N LEU A 103 9.42 -2.77 -16.82
CA LEU A 103 10.50 -2.86 -17.79
C LEU A 103 11.63 -1.90 -17.39
N PHE A 104 12.87 -2.41 -17.32
CA PHE A 104 14.05 -1.66 -16.90
C PHE A 104 14.06 -1.24 -15.42
N ASP A 105 15.18 -0.71 -14.96
CA ASP A 105 15.36 -0.18 -13.61
C ASP A 105 16.20 1.09 -13.64
N ARG A 106 15.73 2.15 -13.00
CA ARG A 106 16.41 3.43 -12.76
C ARG A 106 17.13 4.04 -13.99
N PRO A 107 16.44 4.27 -15.12
CA PRO A 107 17.06 4.81 -16.33
C PRO A 107 17.57 6.25 -16.14
N ASN A 108 17.25 6.90 -15.06
CA ASN A 108 17.73 8.23 -14.67
C ASN A 108 19.04 8.19 -13.84
N SER A 109 19.58 7.00 -13.59
CA SER A 109 20.86 6.81 -12.90
C SER A 109 22.00 6.57 -13.86
N ARG A 110 23.14 7.18 -13.61
CA ARG A 110 24.37 6.98 -14.39
C ARG A 110 24.84 5.52 -14.36
N SER A 111 24.62 4.81 -13.25
CA SER A 111 25.01 3.41 -13.10
C SER A 111 24.24 2.47 -14.02
N SER A 112 23.09 2.89 -14.53
CA SER A 112 22.26 2.08 -15.44
C SER A 112 22.71 2.17 -16.92
N TRP A 113 23.67 3.02 -17.22
CA TRP A 113 24.20 3.26 -18.56
C TRP A 113 25.71 3.00 -18.63
N SER A 114 26.21 2.69 -19.82
CA SER A 114 27.66 2.80 -20.03
C SER A 114 28.09 4.28 -19.96
N PRO A 115 29.34 4.56 -19.57
CA PRO A 115 29.83 5.94 -19.50
C PRO A 115 29.69 6.69 -20.82
N ALA A 116 29.88 6.02 -21.94
CA ALA A 116 29.76 6.59 -23.28
C ALA A 116 28.30 6.92 -23.62
N ALA A 117 27.37 6.04 -23.27
CA ALA A 117 25.94 6.28 -23.51
C ALA A 117 25.39 7.36 -22.59
N TRP A 118 25.81 7.42 -21.32
CA TRP A 118 25.39 8.49 -20.41
C TRP A 118 25.83 9.88 -20.87
N ALA A 119 27.01 10.00 -21.45
CA ALA A 119 27.57 11.30 -21.89
C ALA A 119 26.92 11.85 -23.17
N GLN A 120 26.11 11.07 -23.86
CA GLN A 120 25.41 11.53 -25.07
C GLN A 120 24.23 12.44 -24.71
N ALA A 121 23.89 13.35 -25.62
CA ALA A 121 22.70 14.19 -25.50
C ALA A 121 21.40 13.35 -25.55
N ASP A 122 20.28 13.97 -25.21
CA ASP A 122 18.92 13.44 -25.39
C ASP A 122 18.68 12.11 -24.67
N LEU A 123 19.22 11.97 -23.45
CA LEU A 123 19.13 10.75 -22.64
C LEU A 123 17.70 10.17 -22.57
N VAL A 124 16.70 11.03 -22.32
CA VAL A 124 15.30 10.61 -22.20
C VAL A 124 14.76 10.12 -23.55
N GLU A 125 15.08 10.79 -24.65
CA GLU A 125 14.61 10.36 -25.97
C GLU A 125 15.21 9.00 -26.34
N ARG A 126 16.49 8.80 -26.08
CA ARG A 126 17.17 7.51 -26.31
C ARG A 126 16.62 6.40 -25.41
N PHE A 127 16.27 6.74 -24.18
CA PHE A 127 15.55 5.80 -23.29
C PHE A 127 14.20 5.42 -23.91
N LEU A 128 13.45 6.38 -24.43
CA LEU A 128 12.15 6.11 -25.07
C LEU A 128 12.28 5.26 -26.33
N ASP A 129 13.38 5.40 -27.10
CA ASP A 129 13.66 4.56 -28.26
C ASP A 129 13.83 3.07 -27.87
N ILE A 130 14.27 2.79 -26.65
CA ILE A 130 14.44 1.46 -26.09
C ILE A 130 13.15 0.97 -25.42
N PHE A 131 12.52 1.83 -24.61
CA PHE A 131 11.36 1.49 -23.80
C PHE A 131 10.10 1.23 -24.63
N LEU A 132 9.80 2.12 -25.58
CA LEU A 132 8.52 2.06 -26.30
C LEU A 132 8.30 0.76 -27.07
N PRO A 133 9.27 0.23 -27.85
CA PRO A 133 9.06 -1.03 -28.57
C PRO A 133 8.73 -2.21 -27.62
N VAL A 134 9.39 -2.27 -26.46
CA VAL A 134 9.18 -3.33 -25.47
C VAL A 134 7.84 -3.16 -24.74
N ALA A 135 7.48 -1.94 -24.41
CA ALA A 135 6.21 -1.62 -23.75
C ALA A 135 5.01 -1.89 -24.67
N GLU A 136 5.12 -1.54 -25.98
CA GLU A 136 4.12 -1.86 -26.99
C GLU A 136 3.98 -3.37 -27.22
N SER A 137 5.09 -4.11 -27.17
CA SER A 137 5.06 -5.55 -27.24
C SER A 137 4.30 -6.15 -26.05
N ALA A 138 4.59 -5.72 -24.83
CA ALA A 138 3.87 -6.17 -23.63
C ALA A 138 2.37 -5.87 -23.73
N LEU A 139 2.01 -4.65 -24.16
CA LEU A 139 0.61 -4.24 -24.33
C LEU A 139 -0.13 -5.06 -25.38
N ARG A 140 0.52 -5.36 -26.52
CA ARG A 140 -0.03 -6.19 -27.61
C ARG A 140 -0.34 -7.61 -27.13
N GLU A 141 0.47 -8.15 -26.22
CA GLU A 141 0.25 -9.47 -25.63
C GLU A 141 -0.77 -9.47 -24.47
N GLY A 142 -1.35 -8.30 -24.14
CA GLY A 142 -2.38 -8.17 -23.11
C GLY A 142 -1.86 -7.89 -21.71
N LEU A 143 -0.58 -7.56 -21.57
CA LEU A 143 0.01 -7.12 -20.30
C LEU A 143 -0.06 -5.61 -20.16
N ILE A 144 -0.06 -5.12 -18.93
CA ILE A 144 0.02 -3.72 -18.59
C ILE A 144 1.50 -3.36 -18.41
N PRO A 145 2.09 -2.58 -19.34
CA PRO A 145 3.45 -2.11 -19.16
C PRO A 145 3.51 -1.09 -18.03
N VAL A 146 4.51 -1.26 -17.18
CA VAL A 146 4.78 -0.34 -16.06
C VAL A 146 6.06 0.43 -16.38
N PHE A 147 5.96 1.77 -16.43
CA PHE A 147 7.10 2.65 -16.59
C PHE A 147 8.10 2.40 -15.45
N PRO A 148 9.40 2.27 -15.73
CA PRO A 148 10.38 1.87 -14.73
C PRO A 148 10.42 2.79 -13.52
N PRO A 149 10.74 2.25 -12.35
CA PRO A 149 11.01 3.07 -11.19
C PRO A 149 12.27 3.92 -11.47
N LEU A 150 12.19 5.18 -11.07
CA LEU A 150 13.31 6.10 -11.15
C LEU A 150 14.02 6.17 -9.79
N GLU A 151 15.33 6.42 -9.81
CA GLU A 151 16.08 6.74 -8.59
C GLU A 151 15.62 8.11 -8.06
N PRO A 152 15.05 8.20 -6.84
CA PRO A 152 14.58 9.47 -6.28
C PRO A 152 15.74 10.45 -6.09
N GLY A 153 15.72 11.58 -6.82
CA GLY A 153 16.82 12.54 -6.83
C GLY A 153 18.09 12.03 -7.52
N GLY A 154 17.94 11.12 -8.48
CA GLY A 154 19.04 10.51 -9.22
C GLY A 154 19.93 11.48 -10.00
N ASP A 155 20.95 10.94 -10.70
CA ASP A 155 21.92 11.74 -11.48
C ASP A 155 21.22 12.61 -12.53
N TYR A 156 20.19 12.08 -13.20
CA TYR A 156 19.17 12.90 -13.85
C TYR A 156 17.97 12.97 -12.90
N TRP A 157 17.55 14.17 -12.54
CA TRP A 157 16.48 14.35 -11.54
C TRP A 157 15.21 13.65 -11.96
N ASP A 158 14.71 12.76 -11.12
CA ASP A 158 13.61 11.83 -11.44
C ASP A 158 12.33 12.53 -11.93
N THR A 159 11.92 13.62 -11.27
CA THR A 159 10.74 14.39 -11.68
C THR A 159 10.92 15.07 -13.03
N ALA A 160 12.11 15.55 -13.34
CA ALA A 160 12.41 16.12 -14.65
C ALA A 160 12.48 15.04 -15.74
N PHE A 161 13.05 13.86 -15.41
CA PHE A 161 13.09 12.71 -16.29
C PHE A 161 11.67 12.22 -16.64
N LEU A 162 10.83 11.99 -15.61
CA LEU A 162 9.44 11.53 -15.79
C LEU A 162 8.65 12.50 -16.66
N ARG A 163 8.74 13.80 -16.37
CA ARG A 163 8.05 14.83 -17.16
C ARG A 163 8.48 14.80 -18.62
N ALA A 164 9.77 14.73 -18.89
CA ALA A 164 10.30 14.68 -20.25
C ALA A 164 9.86 13.39 -20.96
N ALA A 165 9.85 12.24 -20.25
CA ALA A 165 9.41 10.98 -20.79
C ALA A 165 7.92 10.99 -21.17
N LEU A 166 7.04 11.45 -20.28
CA LEU A 166 5.59 11.53 -20.55
C LEU A 166 5.30 12.44 -21.76
N ARG A 167 5.93 13.60 -21.83
CA ARG A 167 5.86 14.49 -23.01
C ARG A 167 6.40 13.84 -24.28
N GLY A 168 7.49 13.10 -24.17
CA GLY A 168 8.10 12.37 -25.29
C GLY A 168 7.16 11.29 -25.83
N ILE A 169 6.53 10.50 -24.96
CA ILE A 169 5.55 9.48 -25.34
C ILE A 169 4.35 10.13 -26.05
N GLN A 170 3.80 11.20 -25.49
CA GLN A 170 2.67 11.96 -26.09
C GLN A 170 3.04 12.54 -27.47
N ARG A 171 4.20 13.19 -27.57
CA ARG A 171 4.69 13.78 -28.84
C ARG A 171 4.93 12.74 -29.92
N ARG A 172 5.27 11.52 -29.56
CA ARG A 172 5.46 10.39 -30.49
C ARG A 172 4.14 9.73 -30.89
N GLY A 173 2.98 10.27 -30.45
CA GLY A 173 1.65 9.79 -30.81
C GLY A 173 1.24 8.49 -30.13
N GLN A 174 1.89 8.11 -29.05
CA GLN A 174 1.67 6.85 -28.31
C GLN A 174 0.55 6.98 -27.26
N ALA A 175 -0.57 7.62 -27.61
CA ALA A 175 -1.68 7.85 -26.70
C ALA A 175 -2.28 6.51 -26.18
N HIS A 176 -2.39 5.50 -27.03
CA HIS A 176 -2.90 4.17 -26.67
C HIS A 176 -2.06 3.48 -25.58
N LEU A 177 -0.73 3.70 -25.59
CA LEU A 177 0.16 3.20 -24.54
C LEU A 177 -0.10 3.95 -23.23
N LEU A 178 -0.25 5.28 -23.26
CA LEU A 178 -0.53 6.10 -22.08
C LEU A 178 -1.85 5.72 -21.40
N ASP A 179 -2.85 5.29 -22.16
CA ASP A 179 -4.16 4.85 -21.60
C ASP A 179 -4.06 3.56 -20.78
N SER A 180 -3.02 2.76 -21.04
CA SER A 180 -2.80 1.47 -20.38
C SER A 180 -1.56 1.45 -19.47
N LEU A 181 -0.74 2.51 -19.50
CA LEU A 181 0.52 2.59 -18.76
C LEU A 181 0.26 2.77 -17.25
N ALA A 182 0.99 2.01 -16.44
CA ALA A 182 1.16 2.31 -15.03
C ALA A 182 2.55 2.89 -14.76
N LEU A 183 2.72 3.59 -13.65
CA LEU A 183 4.01 4.08 -13.17
C LEU A 183 4.58 3.15 -12.11
N ALA A 184 5.89 3.09 -11.98
CA ALA A 184 6.55 2.52 -10.82
C ALA A 184 7.32 3.58 -10.04
N ALA A 185 7.43 3.40 -8.72
CA ALA A 185 8.25 4.27 -7.87
C ALA A 185 8.95 3.47 -6.76
N TYR A 186 10.04 4.04 -6.25
CA TYR A 186 10.71 3.65 -5.02
C TYR A 186 10.35 4.65 -3.93
N ALA A 187 9.58 4.22 -2.94
CA ALA A 187 8.99 5.08 -1.90
C ALA A 187 9.66 4.84 -0.54
N TRP A 188 10.83 5.42 -0.36
CA TRP A 188 11.60 5.30 0.88
C TRP A 188 11.25 6.39 1.87
N ALA A 189 10.88 6.02 3.10
CA ALA A 189 10.68 7.01 4.16
C ALA A 189 12.02 7.60 4.64
N GLY A 190 13.07 6.78 4.73
CA GLY A 190 14.34 7.19 5.32
C GLY A 190 14.15 7.72 6.74
N GLU A 191 14.83 8.79 7.09
CA GLU A 191 14.66 9.52 8.36
C GLU A 191 13.57 10.60 8.32
N ARG A 192 12.92 10.78 7.14
CA ARG A 192 11.93 11.83 6.93
C ARG A 192 10.57 11.44 7.50
N PRO A 193 9.74 12.42 7.91
CA PRO A 193 8.33 12.16 8.24
C PRO A 193 7.60 11.48 7.08
N LEU A 194 6.59 10.65 7.40
CA LEU A 194 5.82 9.95 6.35
C LEU A 194 5.06 10.90 5.42
N ASN A 195 4.74 12.11 5.88
CA ASN A 195 4.14 13.17 5.05
C ASN A 195 5.15 14.03 4.29
N TRP A 196 6.43 13.70 4.32
CA TRP A 196 7.41 14.47 3.59
C TRP A 196 7.07 14.53 2.09
N GLY A 197 6.94 15.75 1.56
CA GLY A 197 6.58 15.99 0.17
C GLY A 197 5.11 15.80 -0.18
N ALA A 198 4.23 15.58 0.82
CA ALA A 198 2.79 15.42 0.61
C ALA A 198 2.19 16.59 -0.19
N GLY A 199 1.26 16.29 -1.09
CA GLY A 199 0.62 17.26 -1.99
C GLY A 199 1.47 17.67 -3.19
N GLY A 200 2.69 17.14 -3.30
CA GLY A 200 3.53 17.28 -4.49
C GLY A 200 4.00 18.72 -4.80
N PRO A 201 4.34 19.01 -6.06
CA PRO A 201 4.90 20.31 -6.46
C PRO A 201 3.94 21.49 -6.31
N GLU A 202 2.64 21.26 -6.26
CA GLU A 202 1.66 22.33 -6.04
C GLU A 202 1.77 22.90 -4.63
N ARG A 203 1.98 22.04 -3.64
CA ARG A 203 2.17 22.45 -2.24
C ARG A 203 3.60 22.94 -1.99
N TRP A 204 4.57 22.44 -2.76
CA TRP A 204 5.99 22.75 -2.59
C TRP A 204 6.60 23.41 -3.84
N PRO A 205 6.07 24.56 -4.30
CA PRO A 205 6.50 25.19 -5.57
C PRO A 205 7.95 25.73 -5.55
N ALA A 206 8.53 25.89 -4.35
CA ALA A 206 9.93 26.31 -4.20
C ALA A 206 10.93 25.17 -4.42
N ALA A 207 10.49 23.90 -4.31
CA ALA A 207 11.32 22.75 -4.62
C ALA A 207 11.47 22.63 -6.15
N ARG A 208 12.69 22.56 -6.61
CA ARG A 208 13.03 22.46 -8.04
C ARG A 208 14.01 21.31 -8.26
N PRO A 209 14.14 20.82 -9.49
CA PRO A 209 15.16 19.85 -9.81
C PRO A 209 16.55 20.30 -9.31
N TYR A 210 17.23 19.42 -8.60
CA TYR A 210 18.56 19.59 -7.99
C TYR A 210 18.63 20.64 -6.86
N PHE A 211 17.52 21.29 -6.50
CA PHE A 211 17.51 22.31 -5.46
C PHE A 211 16.24 22.28 -4.63
N THR A 212 16.37 22.03 -3.33
CA THR A 212 15.27 22.07 -2.35
C THR A 212 15.66 23.02 -1.22
N PRO A 213 15.01 24.20 -1.10
CA PRO A 213 15.25 25.10 0.03
C PRO A 213 14.95 24.42 1.37
N ALA A 214 15.57 24.88 2.46
CA ALA A 214 15.37 24.33 3.79
C ALA A 214 13.91 24.45 4.31
N SER A 215 13.15 25.42 3.78
CA SER A 215 11.73 25.62 4.09
C SER A 215 10.77 24.85 3.18
N ALA A 216 11.28 24.05 2.23
CA ALA A 216 10.49 23.28 1.29
C ALA A 216 10.77 21.79 1.43
N GLN A 217 9.83 20.98 0.95
CA GLN A 217 9.96 19.54 0.87
C GLN A 217 10.03 19.10 -0.59
N ASP A 218 10.58 17.92 -0.83
CA ASP A 218 10.74 17.35 -2.17
C ASP A 218 10.19 15.92 -2.25
N GLN A 219 10.29 15.31 -3.44
CA GLN A 219 9.79 13.97 -3.71
C GLN A 219 10.59 12.83 -3.06
N ARG A 220 11.75 13.11 -2.45
CA ARG A 220 12.64 12.09 -1.90
C ARG A 220 12.17 11.58 -0.53
N GLY A 221 10.91 11.15 -0.44
CA GLY A 221 10.27 10.59 0.75
C GLY A 221 9.24 9.53 0.37
N PHE A 222 8.54 9.01 1.38
CA PHE A 222 7.48 8.02 1.14
C PHE A 222 6.40 8.54 0.17
N ARG A 223 6.11 9.83 0.20
CA ARG A 223 5.08 10.49 -0.62
C ARG A 223 5.51 10.84 -2.05
N ILE A 224 6.55 10.19 -2.61
CA ILE A 224 6.99 10.37 -4.00
C ILE A 224 5.85 10.24 -5.02
N PHE A 225 4.86 9.40 -4.72
CA PHE A 225 3.69 9.17 -5.58
C PHE A 225 2.85 10.44 -5.77
N ASP A 226 2.75 11.33 -4.79
CA ASP A 226 2.03 12.61 -4.96
C ASP A 226 2.66 13.46 -6.06
N TRP A 227 3.98 13.44 -6.15
CA TRP A 227 4.74 14.15 -7.18
C TRP A 227 4.54 13.55 -8.56
N TYR A 228 4.61 12.23 -8.68
CA TYR A 228 4.46 11.53 -9.95
C TYR A 228 3.03 11.63 -10.48
N LEU A 229 2.03 11.50 -9.61
CA LEU A 229 0.62 11.67 -9.96
C LEU A 229 0.30 13.10 -10.42
N THR A 230 0.83 14.11 -9.70
CA THR A 230 0.66 15.52 -10.10
C THR A 230 1.33 15.81 -11.45
N MET A 231 2.50 15.21 -11.71
CA MET A 231 3.15 15.35 -13.01
C MET A 231 2.37 14.69 -14.14
N ALA A 232 1.88 13.47 -13.94
CA ALA A 232 1.04 12.82 -14.92
C ALA A 232 -0.22 13.65 -15.20
N GLN A 233 -0.87 14.16 -14.16
CA GLN A 233 -2.02 15.05 -14.31
C GLN A 233 -1.69 16.32 -15.09
N ALA A 234 -0.55 16.95 -14.81
CA ALA A 234 -0.14 18.20 -15.48
C ALA A 234 0.25 17.98 -16.96
N GLU A 235 0.88 16.85 -17.28
CA GLU A 235 1.38 16.59 -18.64
C GLU A 235 0.33 15.90 -19.55
N LEU A 236 -0.49 15.03 -18.97
CA LEU A 236 -1.42 14.18 -19.73
C LEU A 236 -2.90 14.55 -19.53
N GLY A 237 -3.21 15.43 -18.58
CA GLY A 237 -4.59 15.73 -18.18
C GLY A 237 -5.26 14.62 -17.34
N GLN A 238 -4.53 13.55 -17.01
CA GLN A 238 -5.01 12.43 -16.21
C GLN A 238 -3.92 11.92 -15.29
N LYS A 239 -4.31 11.35 -14.14
CA LYS A 239 -3.42 10.60 -13.27
C LYS A 239 -3.25 9.19 -13.82
N LEU A 240 -2.06 8.61 -13.66
CA LEU A 240 -1.77 7.24 -14.01
C LEU A 240 -1.76 6.37 -12.75
N PRO A 241 -2.14 5.08 -12.83
CA PRO A 241 -1.96 4.16 -11.72
C PRO A 241 -0.46 4.01 -11.40
N ILE A 242 -0.14 3.81 -10.12
CA ILE A 242 1.25 3.71 -9.67
C ILE A 242 1.44 2.51 -8.73
N LEU A 243 2.54 1.79 -8.94
CA LEU A 243 3.00 0.67 -8.13
C LEU A 243 4.27 1.07 -7.39
N LEU A 244 4.25 1.01 -6.06
CA LEU A 244 5.44 1.22 -5.26
C LEU A 244 6.19 -0.11 -5.17
N LEU A 245 7.22 -0.31 -6.03
CA LEU A 245 7.92 -1.59 -6.17
C LEU A 245 8.90 -1.86 -5.04
N ARG A 246 9.40 -0.79 -4.41
CA ARG A 246 10.22 -0.85 -3.19
C ARG A 246 9.80 0.29 -2.28
N ALA A 247 9.34 -0.06 -1.10
CA ALA A 247 8.90 0.91 -0.12
C ALA A 247 9.34 0.49 1.28
N GLY A 248 9.22 1.41 2.20
CA GLY A 248 9.45 1.14 3.62
C GLY A 248 10.47 2.07 4.26
N SER A 249 10.78 1.75 5.51
CA SER A 249 11.87 2.37 6.24
C SER A 249 13.16 1.67 5.84
N CYS A 250 14.12 2.44 5.36
CA CYS A 250 15.45 1.93 5.02
C CYS A 250 16.49 2.67 5.85
N PRO A 251 17.46 1.99 6.49
CA PRO A 251 18.57 2.65 7.14
C PRO A 251 19.37 3.50 6.14
N PRO A 252 19.82 4.71 6.51
CA PRO A 252 20.49 5.65 5.60
C PRO A 252 21.66 5.05 4.81
N GLU A 253 22.43 4.18 5.45
CA GLU A 253 23.60 3.51 4.83
C GLU A 253 23.22 2.46 3.79
N SER A 254 22.01 1.92 3.85
CA SER A 254 21.50 0.88 2.96
C SER A 254 20.60 1.44 1.87
N CYS A 255 20.02 2.62 2.08
CA CYS A 255 19.16 3.31 1.10
C CYS A 255 19.95 3.96 -0.02
N SER A 256 21.21 4.30 0.21
CA SER A 256 22.10 4.71 -0.88
C SER A 256 22.52 3.47 -1.66
N LEU A 257 21.68 3.02 -2.55
CA LEU A 257 22.03 2.07 -3.62
C LEU A 257 23.05 2.72 -4.61
N ARG A 258 23.90 3.60 -4.12
CA ARG A 258 25.15 3.87 -4.78
C ARG A 258 25.93 2.57 -4.69
N GLU A 259 25.92 1.83 -5.77
CA GLU A 259 26.90 0.80 -6.03
C GLU A 259 28.30 1.42 -5.86
N SER A 260 28.72 1.59 -4.62
CA SER A 260 30.15 1.73 -4.38
C SER A 260 30.74 0.37 -4.74
N ARG A 261 31.48 0.31 -5.83
CA ARG A 261 32.34 -0.80 -6.23
C ARG A 261 33.25 -1.34 -5.09
N SER A 262 32.99 -0.92 -3.86
CA SER A 262 33.72 -1.19 -2.62
C SER A 262 32.99 -2.12 -1.65
N LEU A 263 31.84 -2.74 -2.01
CA LEU A 263 31.12 -3.68 -1.12
C LEU A 263 31.74 -5.07 -1.03
N ARG A 264 32.99 -5.25 -1.45
CA ARG A 264 33.74 -6.45 -1.08
C ARG A 264 34.12 -6.36 0.39
N SER A 265 33.43 -7.15 1.23
CA SER A 265 33.76 -7.47 2.63
C SER A 265 33.50 -6.38 3.69
N LYS A 266 32.27 -5.93 3.88
CA LYS A 266 31.87 -5.45 5.21
C LYS A 266 31.10 -6.56 5.93
N PRO A 267 31.37 -6.83 7.23
CA PRO A 267 30.60 -7.80 8.00
C PRO A 267 29.12 -7.34 8.05
N VAL A 268 28.21 -8.31 8.04
CA VAL A 268 26.78 -8.09 8.26
C VAL A 268 26.65 -7.36 9.60
N VAL A 269 26.37 -6.06 9.56
CA VAL A 269 26.10 -5.28 10.77
C VAL A 269 24.62 -5.49 11.07
N LEU A 270 24.32 -6.24 12.13
CA LEU A 270 22.98 -6.30 12.69
C LEU A 270 22.52 -4.86 12.99
N LEU A 271 21.26 -4.57 12.67
CA LEU A 271 20.67 -3.27 13.01
C LEU A 271 20.78 -3.06 14.53
N PRO A 272 21.30 -1.94 15.02
CA PRO A 272 21.21 -1.60 16.43
C PRO A 272 19.76 -1.74 16.92
N GLU A 273 19.54 -2.15 18.16
CA GLU A 273 18.21 -2.39 18.72
C GLU A 273 17.26 -1.19 18.53
N THR A 274 17.77 0.02 18.72
CA THR A 274 17.03 1.27 18.48
C THR A 274 16.62 1.45 17.03
N ALA A 275 17.48 1.10 16.08
CA ALA A 275 17.17 1.17 14.65
C ALA A 275 16.14 0.11 14.23
N ALA A 276 16.20 -1.09 14.84
CA ALA A 276 15.20 -2.13 14.58
C ALA A 276 13.81 -1.75 15.10
N VAL A 277 13.72 -1.06 16.24
CA VAL A 277 12.47 -0.52 16.77
C VAL A 277 11.90 0.57 15.85
N ASP A 278 12.73 1.50 15.40
CA ASP A 278 12.28 2.56 14.48
C ASP A 278 11.87 1.98 13.11
N HIS A 279 12.61 1.02 12.58
CA HIS A 279 12.26 0.28 11.37
C HIS A 279 10.88 -0.38 11.50
N THR A 280 10.62 -1.09 12.59
CA THR A 280 9.34 -1.75 12.87
C THR A 280 8.19 -0.75 12.91
N ARG A 281 8.35 0.32 13.70
CA ARG A 281 7.34 1.37 13.86
C ARG A 281 6.99 2.05 12.53
N ARG A 282 8.00 2.41 11.74
CA ARG A 282 7.80 3.10 10.45
C ARG A 282 7.12 2.21 9.41
N ASN A 283 7.53 0.96 9.27
CA ASN A 283 6.91 0.05 8.32
C ASN A 283 5.46 -0.28 8.70
N LEU A 284 5.16 -0.42 10.00
CA LEU A 284 3.79 -0.60 10.46
C LEU A 284 2.93 0.63 10.18
N ALA A 285 3.47 1.83 10.39
CA ALA A 285 2.78 3.09 10.07
C ALA A 285 2.52 3.23 8.56
N ILE A 286 3.46 2.82 7.69
CA ILE A 286 3.26 2.77 6.24
C ILE A 286 2.17 1.77 5.88
N ALA A 287 2.17 0.57 6.47
CA ALA A 287 1.15 -0.44 6.22
C ALA A 287 -0.26 0.06 6.58
N ASN A 288 -0.42 0.68 7.74
CA ASN A 288 -1.67 1.31 8.16
C ASN A 288 -2.13 2.39 7.17
N LEU A 289 -1.21 3.27 6.74
CA LEU A 289 -1.51 4.36 5.83
C LEU A 289 -1.96 3.86 4.45
N VAL A 290 -1.27 2.85 3.93
CA VAL A 290 -1.53 2.28 2.59
C VAL A 290 -2.82 1.49 2.54
N SER A 291 -3.10 0.67 3.56
CA SER A 291 -4.32 -0.14 3.61
C SER A 291 -5.60 0.69 3.81
N GLY A 292 -5.46 1.97 4.18
CA GLY A 292 -6.59 2.86 4.48
C GLY A 292 -7.25 2.60 5.84
N GLU A 293 -6.68 1.71 6.66
CA GLU A 293 -7.19 1.39 8.00
C GLU A 293 -7.07 2.59 8.96
N THR A 294 -6.19 3.57 8.66
CA THR A 294 -6.11 4.83 9.42
C THR A 294 -7.42 5.63 9.38
N ALA A 295 -8.26 5.45 8.37
CA ALA A 295 -9.58 6.07 8.30
C ALA A 295 -10.61 5.36 9.22
N ARG A 296 -10.32 4.11 9.64
CA ARG A 296 -11.15 3.29 10.52
C ARG A 296 -10.61 3.19 11.95
N ALA A 297 -9.32 3.46 12.15
CA ALA A 297 -8.72 3.48 13.49
C ALA A 297 -9.24 4.65 14.29
N ASP A 298 -9.67 4.35 15.52
CA ASP A 298 -10.13 5.34 16.51
C ASP A 298 -9.13 6.52 16.60
N PRO A 299 -9.59 7.78 16.53
CA PRO A 299 -8.75 8.96 16.76
C PRO A 299 -7.89 8.90 18.04
N PHE A 300 -8.29 8.08 19.01
CA PHE A 300 -7.59 7.90 20.30
C PHE A 300 -6.40 6.91 20.26
N ASP A 301 -6.33 5.97 19.32
CA ASP A 301 -5.14 5.14 19.13
C ASP A 301 -3.95 5.97 18.60
N ARG A 302 -4.22 7.11 17.97
CA ARG A 302 -3.21 8.10 17.57
C ARG A 302 -2.49 8.71 18.77
N LEU A 303 -3.17 8.85 19.91
CA LEU A 303 -2.60 9.37 21.16
C LEU A 303 -1.70 8.35 21.89
N ARG A 304 -1.93 7.04 21.71
CA ARG A 304 -1.11 5.98 22.32
C ARG A 304 0.20 5.72 21.60
N ALA A 305 0.35 6.13 20.34
CA ALA A 305 1.54 5.89 19.53
C ALA A 305 2.77 6.72 19.92
N GLY A 306 2.76 7.44 21.06
CA GLY A 306 3.94 8.12 21.60
C GLY A 306 4.54 9.19 20.67
N LEU A 307 3.73 9.80 19.80
CA LEU A 307 4.12 10.94 18.99
C LEU A 307 4.20 12.19 19.89
N THR A 308 5.27 12.97 19.75
CA THR A 308 5.39 14.26 20.44
C THR A 308 4.30 15.23 19.94
N SER A 309 3.91 16.22 20.76
CA SER A 309 2.85 17.18 20.44
C SER A 309 3.01 17.89 19.09
N ASP A 310 4.23 18.11 18.62
CA ASP A 310 4.52 18.74 17.33
C ASP A 310 4.31 17.79 16.13
N GLN A 311 4.36 16.46 16.35
CA GLN A 311 4.06 15.44 15.34
C GLN A 311 2.56 15.08 15.27
N GLN A 312 1.78 15.45 16.30
CA GLN A 312 0.33 15.20 16.37
C GLN A 312 -0.48 16.15 15.50
N ASN A 313 0.07 17.29 15.10
CA ASN A 313 -0.63 18.31 14.31
C ASN A 313 -0.56 18.16 12.80
N GLU A 314 0.27 17.26 12.25
CA GLU A 314 0.21 16.91 10.83
C GLU A 314 -0.77 15.76 10.63
N LEU A 315 -1.99 16.08 10.23
CA LEU A 315 -2.94 15.11 9.68
C LEU A 315 -2.25 14.32 8.57
N ILE A 316 -2.01 13.03 8.80
CA ILE A 316 -1.44 12.15 7.77
C ILE A 316 -2.49 12.01 6.67
N GLU A 317 -2.19 12.56 5.50
CA GLU A 317 -3.08 12.48 4.34
C GLU A 317 -3.20 11.03 3.85
N PRO A 318 -4.39 10.56 3.49
CA PRO A 318 -4.58 9.20 2.97
C PRO A 318 -3.77 8.98 1.68
N VAL A 319 -3.41 7.73 1.42
CA VAL A 319 -2.76 7.35 0.17
C VAL A 319 -3.80 7.37 -0.95
N PRO A 320 -3.53 8.05 -2.09
CA PRO A 320 -4.46 8.14 -3.20
C PRO A 320 -4.87 6.77 -3.77
N PRO A 321 -6.09 6.64 -4.33
CA PRO A 321 -6.56 5.38 -4.92
C PRO A 321 -5.72 4.92 -6.12
N GLU A 322 -5.04 5.83 -6.80
CA GLU A 322 -4.13 5.55 -7.90
C GLU A 322 -2.90 4.74 -7.48
N VAL A 323 -2.54 4.75 -6.19
CA VAL A 323 -1.51 3.85 -5.64
C VAL A 323 -2.12 2.48 -5.47
N LEU A 324 -1.82 1.56 -6.39
CA LEU A 324 -2.42 0.23 -6.43
C LEU A 324 -1.74 -0.76 -5.48
N ALA A 325 -0.44 -0.63 -5.30
CA ALA A 325 0.40 -1.53 -4.51
C ALA A 325 1.53 -0.80 -3.80
N CYS A 326 1.89 -1.28 -2.62
CA CYS A 326 3.05 -0.86 -1.86
C CYS A 326 3.84 -2.12 -1.45
N ASN A 327 4.91 -2.40 -2.19
CA ASN A 327 5.73 -3.57 -1.96
C ASN A 327 6.89 -3.23 -1.04
N PHE A 328 6.88 -3.76 0.17
CA PHE A 328 7.95 -3.58 1.14
C PHE A 328 9.24 -4.24 0.64
N TRP A 329 10.33 -3.55 0.79
CA TRP A 329 11.65 -4.08 0.57
C TRP A 329 12.19 -4.64 1.88
N LEU A 330 12.52 -5.89 2.02
CA LEU A 330 12.60 -7.02 1.13
C LEU A 330 12.00 -8.23 1.86
N LEU A 331 11.30 -9.14 1.19
CA LEU A 331 10.73 -10.31 1.87
C LEU A 331 11.83 -11.20 2.45
N SER A 332 12.71 -11.71 1.58
CA SER A 332 13.85 -12.53 1.98
C SER A 332 15.01 -12.43 1.01
N THR A 333 16.12 -13.06 1.32
CA THR A 333 17.35 -13.07 0.51
C THR A 333 18.19 -14.29 0.76
N SER A 334 19.09 -14.60 -0.16
CA SER A 334 20.07 -15.68 0.00
C SER A 334 21.14 -15.34 1.04
N ALA A 335 21.75 -16.35 1.64
CA ALA A 335 22.85 -16.17 2.57
C ALA A 335 24.03 -15.44 1.91
N GLY A 336 24.63 -14.49 2.64
CA GLY A 336 25.72 -13.66 2.12
C GLY A 336 25.30 -12.48 1.22
N SER A 337 24.02 -12.27 1.00
CA SER A 337 23.51 -11.10 0.30
C SER A 337 23.82 -9.81 1.06
N PRO A 338 24.18 -8.70 0.37
CA PRO A 338 24.37 -7.40 1.01
C PRO A 338 23.09 -6.83 1.60
N TYR A 339 21.93 -7.40 1.27
CA TYR A 339 20.61 -6.98 1.74
C TYR A 339 20.08 -7.81 2.91
N SER A 340 20.87 -8.74 3.47
CA SER A 340 20.39 -9.64 4.52
C SER A 340 19.81 -8.91 5.73
N ASN A 341 20.40 -7.78 6.14
CA ASN A 341 19.91 -6.96 7.26
C ASN A 341 18.61 -6.20 6.98
N LEU A 342 18.16 -6.16 5.72
CA LEU A 342 16.92 -5.48 5.31
C LEU A 342 15.78 -6.47 5.04
N ALA A 343 16.11 -7.75 4.87
CA ALA A 343 15.13 -8.79 4.62
C ALA A 343 14.27 -9.03 5.86
N TRP A 344 12.95 -9.07 5.70
CA TRP A 344 12.04 -9.32 6.81
C TRP A 344 12.23 -10.72 7.38
N PHE A 345 12.50 -11.70 6.50
CA PHE A 345 12.91 -13.06 6.87
C PHE A 345 14.37 -13.26 6.51
N GLN A 346 15.17 -13.57 7.52
CA GLN A 346 16.61 -13.73 7.38
C GLN A 346 16.98 -15.12 6.81
N PRO A 347 18.12 -15.25 6.13
CA PRO A 347 18.56 -16.54 5.58
C PRO A 347 18.80 -17.63 6.63
N ASP A 348 19.01 -17.27 7.88
CA ASP A 348 19.20 -18.19 9.01
C ASP A 348 17.88 -18.69 9.61
N GLY A 349 16.74 -18.31 9.05
CA GLY A 349 15.41 -18.68 9.52
C GLY A 349 14.85 -17.75 10.61
N THR A 350 15.60 -16.74 11.03
CA THR A 350 15.08 -15.70 11.91
C THR A 350 14.32 -14.64 11.12
N PHE A 351 13.64 -13.74 11.79
CA PHE A 351 12.89 -12.65 11.14
C PHE A 351 12.99 -11.36 11.95
N LEU A 352 12.84 -10.23 11.25
CA LEU A 352 12.81 -8.92 11.88
C LEU A 352 11.56 -8.75 12.78
N PRO A 353 11.63 -7.94 13.85
CA PRO A 353 10.51 -7.71 14.76
C PRO A 353 9.22 -7.25 14.06
N ILE A 354 9.33 -6.55 12.94
CA ILE A 354 8.20 -6.10 12.12
C ILE A 354 7.27 -7.25 11.70
N VAL A 355 7.81 -8.44 11.43
CA VAL A 355 7.03 -9.61 11.02
C VAL A 355 6.01 -9.98 12.10
N GLY A 356 6.44 -10.02 13.37
CA GLY A 356 5.57 -10.31 14.50
C GLY A 356 4.48 -9.24 14.69
N GLU A 357 4.85 -7.97 14.59
CA GLU A 357 3.91 -6.86 14.75
C GLU A 357 2.92 -6.78 13.57
N MET A 358 3.39 -7.01 12.34
CA MET A 358 2.53 -7.04 11.16
C MET A 358 1.50 -8.18 11.23
N ARG A 359 1.90 -9.38 11.67
CA ARG A 359 0.97 -10.49 11.88
C ARG A 359 -0.11 -10.17 12.91
N LYS A 360 0.26 -9.56 14.05
CA LYS A 360 -0.70 -9.13 15.08
C LYS A 360 -1.66 -8.09 14.51
N TRP A 361 -1.14 -7.12 13.77
CA TRP A 361 -1.95 -6.06 13.18
C TRP A 361 -2.93 -6.62 12.14
N ILE A 362 -2.49 -7.49 11.21
CA ILE A 362 -3.37 -8.14 10.22
C ILE A 362 -4.42 -9.01 10.90
N ALA A 363 -4.08 -9.74 11.95
CA ALA A 363 -5.05 -10.53 12.72
C ALA A 363 -6.12 -9.63 13.34
N GLY A 364 -5.74 -8.46 13.87
CA GLY A 364 -6.67 -7.46 14.38
C GLY A 364 -7.59 -6.88 13.30
N VAL A 365 -7.03 -6.52 12.13
CA VAL A 365 -7.81 -6.03 10.98
C VAL A 365 -8.81 -7.07 10.49
N ARG A 366 -8.40 -8.34 10.37
CA ARG A 366 -9.30 -9.44 9.97
C ARG A 366 -10.38 -9.70 11.00
N ALA A 367 -10.05 -9.71 12.29
CA ALA A 367 -11.04 -9.87 13.34
C ALA A 367 -12.11 -8.78 13.30
N VAL A 368 -11.72 -7.54 13.00
CA VAL A 368 -12.65 -6.40 12.82
C VAL A 368 -13.46 -6.56 11.52
N ALA A 369 -12.84 -7.05 10.43
CA ALA A 369 -13.54 -7.30 9.17
C ALA A 369 -14.53 -8.46 9.29
N ASP A 370 -14.18 -9.52 10.00
CA ASP A 370 -15.06 -10.66 10.28
C ASP A 370 -16.24 -10.27 11.17
N LEU A 371 -16.05 -9.28 12.05
CA LEU A 371 -17.13 -8.67 12.84
C LEU A 371 -18.00 -7.70 12.00
N GLY A 372 -17.50 -7.24 10.84
CA GLY A 372 -18.16 -6.28 9.95
C GLY A 372 -18.81 -6.87 8.69
N MET A 373 -18.68 -8.18 8.43
CA MET A 373 -19.29 -8.84 7.26
C MET A 373 -20.55 -9.61 7.68
N PRO A 374 -21.73 -9.28 7.16
CA PRO A 374 -22.87 -10.17 7.26
C PRO A 374 -22.65 -11.35 6.30
N GLY A 375 -22.21 -12.50 6.81
CA GLY A 375 -22.20 -13.74 6.03
C GLY A 375 -20.95 -14.60 6.05
N SER A 376 -20.51 -15.05 7.21
CA SER A 376 -19.76 -16.31 7.35
C SER A 376 -20.07 -16.89 8.71
N ILE A 377 -21.26 -17.42 8.84
CA ILE A 377 -21.68 -18.19 10.01
C ILE A 377 -21.14 -19.60 9.83
N SER A 378 -20.13 -19.96 10.61
CA SER A 378 -19.94 -21.35 10.99
C SER A 378 -21.19 -21.75 11.79
N VAL A 379 -21.97 -22.64 11.22
CA VAL A 379 -23.22 -23.14 11.75
C VAL A 379 -22.98 -23.80 13.12
N ILE A 380 -23.31 -23.06 14.18
CA ILE A 380 -23.80 -23.65 15.43
C ILE A 380 -25.29 -23.38 15.39
N PRO A 381 -26.13 -24.40 15.43
CA PRO A 381 -27.57 -24.20 15.43
C PRO A 381 -27.99 -23.68 16.80
N ASP A 382 -28.20 -22.38 16.92
CA ASP A 382 -28.90 -21.81 18.04
C ASP A 382 -30.11 -20.99 17.58
N ASN A 383 -31.19 -21.24 18.21
CA ASN A 383 -32.59 -21.06 17.84
C ASN A 383 -33.08 -19.64 18.10
N ASN A 384 -32.41 -18.57 17.52
CA ASN A 384 -32.93 -17.21 17.63
C ASN A 384 -32.73 -16.41 16.34
N GLN A 385 -33.52 -16.68 15.30
CA GLN A 385 -33.39 -16.08 13.96
C GLN A 385 -33.91 -14.63 13.82
N SER A 386 -34.39 -13.98 14.89
CA SER A 386 -35.01 -12.66 14.80
C SER A 386 -34.08 -11.45 15.12
N HIS A 387 -33.01 -11.64 15.87
CA HIS A 387 -32.16 -10.54 16.36
C HIS A 387 -30.65 -10.81 16.16
N PRO A 388 -30.08 -10.49 14.98
CA PRO A 388 -28.67 -10.76 14.68
C PRO A 388 -27.70 -9.84 15.40
N ILE A 389 -28.15 -8.68 15.95
CA ILE A 389 -27.31 -7.72 16.67
C ILE A 389 -27.46 -7.99 18.18
N SER A 390 -26.37 -8.31 18.85
CA SER A 390 -26.39 -8.58 20.29
C SER A 390 -26.72 -7.34 21.13
N HIS A 391 -26.14 -6.20 20.79
CA HIS A 391 -26.31 -4.93 21.49
C HIS A 391 -26.17 -3.74 20.53
N TYR A 392 -27.17 -2.84 20.51
CA TYR A 392 -27.19 -1.64 19.68
C TYR A 392 -27.29 -0.39 20.55
N LEU A 393 -26.40 0.58 20.32
CA LEU A 393 -26.42 1.89 20.94
C LEU A 393 -27.05 2.89 19.95
N LEU A 394 -28.27 3.30 20.24
CA LEU A 394 -29.03 4.22 19.42
C LEU A 394 -28.77 5.66 19.82
N LEU A 395 -28.07 6.41 18.96
CA LEU A 395 -27.77 7.81 19.14
C LEU A 395 -28.80 8.71 18.42
N PRO A 396 -29.23 9.80 19.03
CA PRO A 396 -30.08 10.76 18.35
C PRO A 396 -29.27 11.62 17.37
N ILE A 397 -29.85 11.85 16.20
CA ILE A 397 -29.30 12.78 15.22
C ILE A 397 -30.21 14.00 15.09
N TYR A 398 -29.63 15.18 15.17
CA TYR A 398 -30.33 16.45 14.99
C TYR A 398 -29.95 17.07 13.66
N GLY A 399 -30.72 18.04 13.17
CA GLY A 399 -30.45 18.69 11.88
C GLY A 399 -29.07 19.35 11.74
N TRP A 400 -28.37 19.54 12.86
CA TRP A 400 -27.02 20.08 12.96
C TRP A 400 -25.97 19.02 13.38
N GLY A 401 -26.33 17.74 13.50
CA GLY A 401 -25.47 16.63 13.83
C GLY A 401 -25.72 15.99 15.19
N VAL A 402 -24.76 15.21 15.70
CA VAL A 402 -24.80 14.60 17.03
C VAL A 402 -24.11 15.52 18.02
N PRO A 403 -24.74 15.88 19.15
CA PRO A 403 -24.11 16.72 20.17
C PRO A 403 -22.88 16.06 20.80
N GLU A 404 -21.83 16.84 20.98
CA GLU A 404 -20.56 16.37 21.57
C GLU A 404 -20.76 15.78 22.98
N TRP A 405 -21.63 16.39 23.78
CA TRP A 405 -21.96 15.91 25.12
C TRP A 405 -22.68 14.53 25.12
N HIS A 406 -23.43 14.17 24.10
CA HIS A 406 -23.95 12.80 23.96
C HIS A 406 -22.82 11.78 23.77
N LEU A 407 -21.84 12.13 22.94
CA LEU A 407 -20.68 11.26 22.70
C LEU A 407 -19.83 11.10 23.98
N ASP A 408 -19.65 12.18 24.74
CA ASP A 408 -18.90 12.13 25.97
C ASP A 408 -19.60 11.30 27.07
N ALA A 409 -20.92 11.40 27.18
CA ALA A 409 -21.71 10.62 28.15
C ALA A 409 -21.67 9.11 27.85
N VAL A 410 -21.62 8.70 26.60
CA VAL A 410 -21.64 7.27 26.22
C VAL A 410 -20.25 6.65 26.06
N ARG A 411 -19.21 7.43 26.07
CA ARG A 411 -17.82 6.94 25.91
C ARG A 411 -17.41 5.85 26.92
N PRO A 412 -17.72 5.96 28.23
CA PRO A 412 -17.46 4.88 29.18
C PRO A 412 -18.24 3.62 28.85
N PHE A 413 -19.52 3.76 28.49
CA PHE A 413 -20.41 2.68 28.12
C PHE A 413 -19.93 1.93 26.87
N ILE A 414 -19.50 2.65 25.83
CA ILE A 414 -18.96 2.04 24.62
C ILE A 414 -17.71 1.20 24.92
N LYS A 415 -16.85 1.68 25.83
CA LYS A 415 -15.63 0.97 26.23
C LYS A 415 -15.91 -0.32 27.00
N GLU A 416 -16.99 -0.34 27.77
CA GLU A 416 -17.34 -1.47 28.61
C GLU A 416 -18.14 -2.54 27.87
N PHE A 417 -19.11 -2.13 27.05
CA PHE A 417 -20.08 -3.04 26.42
C PHE A 417 -19.88 -3.29 24.94
N HIS A 418 -19.03 -2.52 24.25
CA HIS A 418 -18.70 -2.64 22.81
C HIS A 418 -19.95 -2.80 21.91
N PRO A 419 -20.99 -1.95 22.03
CA PRO A 419 -22.22 -2.09 21.28
C PRO A 419 -22.01 -1.69 19.80
N THR A 420 -22.86 -2.20 18.91
CA THR A 420 -23.03 -1.62 17.57
C THR A 420 -23.63 -0.22 17.70
N ILE A 421 -23.03 0.78 17.09
CA ILE A 421 -23.47 2.19 17.22
C ILE A 421 -24.18 2.60 15.93
N GLY A 422 -25.35 3.20 16.07
CA GLY A 422 -26.07 3.75 14.92
C GLY A 422 -27.19 4.73 15.29
N PHE A 423 -27.94 5.13 14.27
CA PHE A 423 -28.91 6.23 14.34
C PHE A 423 -30.32 5.80 13.87
N SER A 424 -30.50 4.55 13.48
CA SER A 424 -31.72 4.05 12.86
C SER A 424 -32.51 3.18 13.84
N LEU A 425 -33.78 3.52 14.04
CA LEU A 425 -34.74 2.69 14.78
C LEU A 425 -35.02 1.35 14.08
N ASP A 426 -34.96 1.34 12.75
CA ASP A 426 -35.19 0.15 11.96
C ASP A 426 -34.02 -0.85 12.19
N GLU A 427 -32.78 -0.42 12.10
CA GLU A 427 -31.61 -1.24 12.43
C GLU A 427 -31.63 -1.70 13.87
N ALA A 428 -32.00 -0.82 14.80
CA ALA A 428 -32.10 -1.13 16.23
C ALA A 428 -33.12 -2.23 16.51
N SER A 429 -34.19 -2.34 15.69
CA SER A 429 -35.22 -3.39 15.84
C SER A 429 -34.69 -4.82 15.64
N HIS A 430 -33.53 -4.96 15.02
CA HIS A 430 -32.85 -6.24 14.81
C HIS A 430 -31.85 -6.60 15.93
N ALA A 431 -31.86 -5.86 17.05
CA ALA A 431 -30.97 -6.10 18.16
C ALA A 431 -31.68 -6.81 19.34
N VAL A 432 -30.94 -7.67 20.03
CA VAL A 432 -31.43 -8.28 21.29
C VAL A 432 -31.59 -7.20 22.36
N ARG A 433 -30.61 -6.28 22.44
CA ARG A 433 -30.59 -5.19 23.42
C ARG A 433 -30.34 -3.87 22.71
N VAL A 434 -31.12 -2.84 23.05
CA VAL A 434 -30.97 -1.49 22.52
C VAL A 434 -30.78 -0.53 23.68
N THR A 435 -29.64 0.17 23.71
CA THR A 435 -29.40 1.25 24.65
C THR A 435 -29.59 2.58 23.93
N VAL A 436 -30.57 3.36 24.35
CA VAL A 436 -30.93 4.65 23.74
C VAL A 436 -30.22 5.78 24.46
N VAL A 437 -29.61 6.67 23.71
CA VAL A 437 -28.90 7.82 24.27
C VAL A 437 -29.80 9.05 24.28
N GLY A 438 -29.86 9.73 25.42
CA GLY A 438 -30.61 10.96 25.60
C GLY A 438 -32.02 10.76 26.23
N GLY A 439 -32.64 11.88 26.61
CA GLY A 439 -33.93 11.91 27.29
C GLY A 439 -35.14 11.63 26.36
N VAL A 440 -36.33 11.71 26.92
CA VAL A 440 -37.60 11.50 26.19
C VAL A 440 -37.84 12.52 25.05
N GLN A 441 -37.08 13.59 25.01
CA GLN A 441 -37.11 14.57 23.93
C GLN A 441 -36.29 14.14 22.71
N ALA A 442 -35.34 13.23 22.87
CA ALA A 442 -34.54 12.66 21.77
C ALA A 442 -35.31 11.52 21.08
N TYR A 443 -35.85 10.62 21.91
CA TYR A 443 -36.73 9.53 21.48
C TYR A 443 -37.86 9.42 22.53
N SER A 444 -39.09 9.63 22.12
CA SER A 444 -40.25 9.45 22.99
C SER A 444 -40.49 7.97 23.28
N ASP A 445 -41.26 7.65 24.32
CA ASP A 445 -41.65 6.27 24.58
C ASP A 445 -42.48 5.68 23.45
N GLN A 446 -43.17 6.51 22.65
CA GLN A 446 -43.91 6.11 21.49
C GLN A 446 -42.97 5.71 20.34
N ASP A 447 -41.84 6.40 20.16
CA ASP A 447 -40.83 6.07 19.15
C ASP A 447 -40.13 4.74 19.47
N LEU A 448 -40.01 4.38 20.74
CA LEU A 448 -39.36 3.16 21.22
C LEU A 448 -40.32 1.95 21.27
N GLN A 449 -41.62 2.18 21.09
CA GLN A 449 -42.62 1.09 21.14
C GLN A 449 -42.38 0.03 20.06
N PRO A 450 -42.01 0.38 18.80
CA PRO A 450 -41.71 -0.63 17.78
C PRO A 450 -40.55 -1.56 18.17
N LEU A 451 -39.50 -1.05 18.85
CA LEU A 451 -38.38 -1.84 19.32
C LEU A 451 -38.82 -2.90 20.35
N ARG A 452 -39.69 -2.50 21.30
CA ARG A 452 -40.24 -3.43 22.29
C ARG A 452 -41.18 -4.47 21.66
N GLN A 453 -41.96 -4.07 20.66
CA GLN A 453 -42.81 -4.98 19.89
C GLN A 453 -41.98 -5.95 19.04
N ALA A 454 -40.81 -5.55 18.56
CA ALA A 454 -39.86 -6.44 17.89
C ALA A 454 -39.16 -7.42 18.83
N GLY A 455 -39.34 -7.29 20.16
CA GLY A 455 -38.72 -8.17 21.15
C GLY A 455 -37.40 -7.69 21.72
N CYS A 456 -36.99 -6.45 21.43
CA CYS A 456 -35.74 -5.88 21.95
C CYS A 456 -35.88 -5.53 23.43
N THR A 457 -34.83 -5.77 24.21
CA THR A 457 -34.67 -5.17 25.56
C THR A 457 -34.19 -3.73 25.39
N VAL A 458 -35.05 -2.75 25.77
CA VAL A 458 -34.76 -1.33 25.57
C VAL A 458 -34.38 -0.67 26.91
N GLU A 459 -33.22 -0.06 26.93
CA GLU A 459 -32.67 0.70 28.06
C GLU A 459 -32.32 2.12 27.61
N ARG A 460 -32.19 3.07 28.57
CA ARG A 460 -31.84 4.44 28.29
C ARG A 460 -30.62 4.87 29.10
N ILE A 461 -29.67 5.52 28.47
CA ILE A 461 -28.56 6.24 29.12
C ILE A 461 -28.94 7.71 29.25
N THR A 462 -28.93 8.22 30.47
CA THR A 462 -29.13 9.64 30.77
C THR A 462 -27.84 10.42 30.66
N VAL A 463 -27.94 11.77 30.70
CA VAL A 463 -26.79 12.70 30.50
C VAL A 463 -25.67 12.50 31.54
N ASP A 464 -26.00 12.01 32.72
CA ASP A 464 -25.08 11.67 33.80
C ASP A 464 -24.46 10.27 33.68
N GLY A 465 -24.78 9.53 32.60
CA GLY A 465 -24.27 8.16 32.36
C GLY A 465 -25.01 7.06 33.09
N THR A 466 -26.12 7.37 33.80
CA THR A 466 -26.93 6.37 34.49
C THR A 466 -27.78 5.58 33.49
N ILE A 467 -27.81 4.25 33.60
CA ILE A 467 -28.66 3.37 32.80
C ILE A 467 -29.99 3.18 33.52
N VAL A 468 -31.08 3.51 32.84
CA VAL A 468 -32.46 3.33 33.33
C VAL A 468 -33.19 2.40 32.40
N ALA A 469 -33.78 1.33 32.93
CA ALA A 469 -34.69 0.48 32.18
C ALA A 469 -35.94 1.28 31.78
N THR A 470 -36.34 1.24 30.53
CA THR A 470 -37.52 1.96 30.02
C THR A 470 -38.60 1.03 29.53
#